data_b91a71c44bfdb27f61688105e568c362
#
_entry.id   b91a71c44bfdb27f61688105e568c362
#
_cell.length_a   1.000
_cell.length_b   1.000
_cell.length_c   1.000
_cell.angle_alpha   90.00
_cell.angle_beta   90.00
_cell.angle_gamma   90.00
#
_symmetry.space_group_name_H-M   'P 1'
#
loop_
_entity.id
_entity.type
_entity.pdbx_description
1 polymer ?
#
loop_
_entity_poly.entity_id
_entity_poly.type
_entity_poly.pdbx_seq_one_letter_code
_entity_poly.pdbx_strand_id
1 'polypeptide(L)'
;MSSDPICGKTMRWTYDDGPMAGKTYEHSFGSDGTVRWTEMGQPDDGKRATAPGDNTATYEVERVNDDAYVLSYLSKSGYTLTTAVDTKTGAIVSFASNEKQLSKHRGKLVGAKT
;
A
#
# COMPACT_ATOMS: atom_id res chain seq x y z
N MET A 1 1.31 17.98 16.49
CA MET A 1 2.47 17.18 16.11
C MET A 1 2.06 16.01 15.27
N SER A 2 2.69 15.89 14.16
CA SER A 2 2.37 14.80 13.26
C SER A 2 2.89 13.48 13.79
N SER A 3 2.08 12.45 13.72
CA SER A 3 2.47 11.11 14.07
C SER A 3 2.55 10.21 12.85
N ASP A 4 2.71 10.82 11.69
CA ASP A 4 2.76 10.05 10.44
C ASP A 4 4.08 9.26 10.39
N PRO A 5 4.04 7.94 10.54
CA PRO A 5 5.27 7.15 10.59
C PRO A 5 5.86 6.85 9.22
N ILE A 6 5.15 7.20 8.15
CA ILE A 6 5.57 6.80 6.81
C ILE A 6 5.78 7.97 5.86
N CYS A 7 5.56 9.19 6.34
CA CYS A 7 5.77 10.37 5.52
C CYS A 7 7.19 10.38 4.96
N GLY A 8 7.31 10.55 3.65
CA GLY A 8 8.61 10.59 2.98
C GLY A 8 9.25 9.24 2.74
N LYS A 9 8.55 8.16 3.01
CA LYS A 9 9.11 6.81 2.86
C LYS A 9 8.54 6.11 1.66
N THR A 10 9.30 5.15 1.15
CA THR A 10 8.88 4.26 0.09
C THR A 10 8.94 2.85 0.64
N MET A 11 7.86 2.11 0.46
CA MET A 11 7.74 0.77 1.01
C MET A 11 7.25 -0.19 -0.07
N ARG A 12 7.76 -1.41 -0.03
CA ARG A 12 7.31 -2.48 -0.92
C ARG A 12 6.79 -3.63 -0.12
N TRP A 13 5.70 -4.20 -0.59
CA TRP A 13 5.23 -5.45 -0.01
C TRP A 13 4.66 -6.36 -1.08
N THR A 14 4.71 -7.66 -0.80
CA THR A 14 4.22 -8.70 -1.68
C THR A 14 3.04 -9.37 -1.01
N TYR A 15 1.98 -9.57 -1.78
CA TYR A 15 0.81 -10.27 -1.28
C TYR A 15 0.98 -11.77 -1.49
N ASP A 16 0.64 -12.54 -0.47
CA ASP A 16 0.77 -13.99 -0.48
C ASP A 16 -0.55 -14.69 -0.81
N ASP A 17 -1.67 -14.02 -0.59
CA ASP A 17 -2.97 -14.60 -0.88
C ASP A 17 -3.94 -13.53 -1.34
N GLY A 18 -5.19 -13.94 -1.58
CA GLY A 18 -6.21 -13.04 -2.05
C GLY A 18 -6.11 -12.78 -3.54
N PRO A 19 -6.95 -11.91 -4.09
CA PRO A 19 -6.94 -11.61 -5.51
C PRO A 19 -5.63 -11.05 -6.05
N MET A 20 -4.78 -10.52 -5.17
CA MET A 20 -3.50 -9.95 -5.61
C MET A 20 -2.31 -10.84 -5.24
N ALA A 21 -2.55 -12.11 -4.96
CA ALA A 21 -1.49 -13.03 -4.57
C ALA A 21 -0.38 -13.04 -5.62
N GLY A 22 0.86 -13.01 -5.13
CA GLY A 22 2.03 -13.04 -5.99
C GLY A 22 2.47 -11.69 -6.52
N LYS A 23 1.71 -10.65 -6.24
CA LYS A 23 2.03 -9.31 -6.74
C LYS A 23 2.75 -8.50 -5.69
N THR A 24 3.71 -7.72 -6.14
CA THR A 24 4.46 -6.80 -5.28
C THR A 24 4.11 -5.37 -5.68
N TYR A 25 3.84 -4.56 -4.69
CA TYR A 25 3.53 -3.15 -4.92
C TYR A 25 4.52 -2.28 -4.15
N GLU A 26 4.92 -1.20 -4.79
CA GLU A 26 5.72 -0.18 -4.15
C GLU A 26 4.83 1.02 -3.88
N HIS A 27 4.88 1.51 -2.66
CA HIS A 27 4.11 2.68 -2.23
C HIS A 27 5.08 3.77 -1.79
N SER A 28 4.97 4.93 -2.41
CA SER A 28 5.76 6.10 -2.04
C SER A 28 4.84 7.10 -1.36
N PHE A 29 5.19 7.47 -0.14
CA PHE A 29 4.36 8.37 0.68
C PHE A 29 5.02 9.73 0.71
N GLY A 30 4.33 10.71 0.15
CA GLY A 30 4.85 12.06 0.06
C GLY A 30 4.65 12.86 1.32
N SER A 31 5.41 13.91 1.45
CA SER A 31 5.31 14.79 2.60
C SER A 31 4.02 15.61 2.59
N ASP A 32 3.32 15.61 1.47
CA ASP A 32 2.07 16.36 1.31
C ASP A 32 0.84 15.52 1.60
N GLY A 33 1.03 14.30 2.15
CA GLY A 33 -0.10 13.45 2.47
C GLY A 33 -0.63 12.61 1.33
N THR A 34 0.12 12.52 0.24
CA THR A 34 -0.29 11.70 -0.89
C THR A 34 0.52 10.43 -0.97
N VAL A 35 -0.06 9.41 -1.55
CA VAL A 35 0.60 8.14 -1.80
C VAL A 35 0.54 7.84 -3.29
N ARG A 36 1.63 7.29 -3.80
CA ARG A 36 1.69 6.78 -5.16
C ARG A 36 2.09 5.31 -5.09
N TRP A 37 1.43 4.49 -5.86
CA TRP A 37 1.74 3.06 -5.85
C TRP A 37 1.95 2.55 -7.25
N THR A 38 2.79 1.51 -7.35
CA THR A 38 3.16 0.89 -8.62
C THR A 38 3.29 -0.60 -8.40
N GLU A 39 2.75 -1.38 -9.31
CA GLU A 39 2.97 -2.82 -9.28
C GLU A 39 4.37 -3.12 -9.80
N MET A 40 5.13 -3.88 -9.02
CA MET A 40 6.52 -4.16 -9.28
C MET A 40 6.69 -5.60 -9.73
N GLY A 41 7.85 -5.88 -10.33
CA GLY A 41 8.23 -7.25 -10.58
C GLY A 41 7.54 -7.91 -11.75
N GLN A 42 6.81 -7.14 -12.53
CA GLN A 42 6.20 -7.69 -13.71
C GLN A 42 7.25 -8.01 -14.76
N PRO A 43 7.14 -9.13 -15.44
CA PRO A 43 7.99 -9.37 -16.58
C PRO A 43 7.82 -8.22 -17.54
N ASP A 44 8.91 -7.86 -18.15
CA ASP A 44 8.85 -6.74 -19.04
C ASP A 44 8.16 -7.16 -20.35
N ASP A 45 6.93 -6.81 -20.46
CA ASP A 45 6.19 -7.00 -21.68
C ASP A 45 6.07 -5.69 -22.46
N GLY A 46 6.81 -4.69 -22.03
CA GLY A 46 6.80 -3.41 -22.70
C GLY A 46 5.61 -2.56 -22.41
N LYS A 47 4.82 -2.95 -21.41
CA LYS A 47 3.61 -2.22 -21.09
C LYS A 47 3.58 -1.87 -19.65
N ARG A 48 3.00 -0.73 -19.37
CA ARG A 48 2.67 -0.35 -18.02
C ARG A 48 1.19 -0.58 -17.79
N ALA A 49 0.88 -1.13 -16.67
CA ALA A 49 -0.50 -1.39 -16.35
C ALA A 49 -1.29 -0.11 -16.17
N THR A 50 -0.63 0.94 -15.71
CA THR A 50 -1.34 2.17 -15.34
C THR A 50 -0.51 3.38 -15.73
N ALA A 51 -1.18 4.40 -16.18
CA ALA A 51 -0.52 5.66 -16.48
C ALA A 51 -0.08 6.36 -15.19
N PRO A 52 1.02 7.09 -15.24
CA PRO A 52 1.42 7.90 -14.10
C PRO A 52 0.31 8.86 -13.72
N GLY A 53 0.09 9.01 -12.43
CA GLY A 53 -0.95 9.88 -11.92
C GLY A 53 -2.26 9.20 -11.64
N ASP A 54 -2.49 8.04 -12.24
CA ASP A 54 -3.71 7.30 -11.95
C ASP A 54 -3.62 6.54 -10.64
N ASN A 55 -2.43 6.35 -10.14
CA ASN A 55 -2.18 5.58 -8.92
C ASN A 55 -1.73 6.50 -7.81
N THR A 56 -2.44 7.59 -7.62
CA THR A 56 -2.15 8.50 -6.51
C THR A 56 -3.43 8.78 -5.74
N ALA A 57 -3.28 9.01 -4.45
CA ALA A 57 -4.41 9.31 -3.58
C ALA A 57 -3.89 10.02 -2.35
N THR A 58 -4.81 10.61 -1.61
CA THR A 58 -4.51 11.11 -0.27
C THR A 58 -4.68 9.95 0.69
N TYR A 59 -3.75 9.78 1.60
CA TYR A 59 -3.82 8.69 2.57
C TYR A 59 -3.96 9.23 3.97
N GLU A 60 -4.50 8.38 4.83
CA GLU A 60 -4.52 8.58 6.27
C GLU A 60 -3.73 7.45 6.91
N VAL A 61 -3.07 7.74 8.00
CA VAL A 61 -2.29 6.74 8.71
C VAL A 61 -2.42 6.98 10.20
N GLU A 62 -2.46 5.89 10.96
CA GLU A 62 -2.52 5.96 12.40
C GLU A 62 -1.68 4.83 12.99
N ARG A 63 -0.88 5.16 13.96
CA ARG A 63 -0.07 4.17 14.65
C ARG A 63 -0.94 3.39 15.64
N VAL A 64 -0.80 2.08 15.63
CA VAL A 64 -1.51 1.21 16.56
C VAL A 64 -0.67 1.00 17.82
N ASN A 65 0.62 0.77 17.64
CA ASN A 65 1.57 0.68 18.75
C ASN A 65 2.94 0.97 18.17
N ASP A 66 3.99 0.70 18.93
CA ASP A 66 5.34 1.05 18.52
C ASP A 66 5.79 0.35 17.25
N ASP A 67 5.22 -0.81 16.95
CA ASP A 67 5.66 -1.61 15.81
C ASP A 67 4.65 -1.68 14.69
N ALA A 68 3.45 -1.15 14.88
CA ALA A 68 2.39 -1.35 13.90
C ALA A 68 1.64 -0.08 13.63
N TYR A 69 1.21 0.07 12.40
CA TYR A 69 0.32 1.16 12.02
C TYR A 69 -0.64 0.68 10.94
N VAL A 70 -1.68 1.47 10.73
CA VAL A 70 -2.63 1.19 9.67
C VAL A 70 -2.73 2.44 8.81
N LEU A 71 -2.79 2.22 7.50
CA LEU A 71 -2.96 3.30 6.55
C LEU A 71 -4.12 2.97 5.62
N SER A 72 -4.71 3.99 5.06
CA SER A 72 -5.86 3.80 4.18
C SER A 72 -5.89 4.90 3.15
N TYR A 73 -6.31 4.56 1.96
CA TYR A 73 -6.55 5.55 0.92
C TYR A 73 -7.65 5.08 0.00
N LEU A 74 -8.27 6.05 -0.65
CA LEU A 74 -9.34 5.79 -1.61
C LEU A 74 -8.77 5.97 -3.02
N SER A 75 -8.74 4.90 -3.78
CA SER A 75 -8.22 4.96 -5.13
C SER A 75 -9.24 5.51 -6.09
N LYS A 76 -8.77 5.97 -7.24
CA LYS A 76 -9.67 6.53 -8.25
C LYS A 76 -10.60 5.48 -8.83
N SER A 77 -10.25 4.21 -8.71
CA SER A 77 -11.11 3.14 -9.18
C SER A 77 -12.32 2.92 -8.28
N GLY A 78 -12.38 3.61 -7.13
CA GLY A 78 -13.48 3.47 -6.21
C GLY A 78 -13.24 2.48 -5.09
N TYR A 79 -12.10 1.82 -5.09
CA TYR A 79 -11.72 0.94 -3.98
C TYR A 79 -11.03 1.72 -2.90
N THR A 80 -11.36 1.40 -1.68
CA THR A 80 -10.60 1.85 -0.52
C THR A 80 -9.65 0.74 -0.14
N LEU A 81 -8.38 1.06 -0.04
CA LEU A 81 -7.38 0.11 0.40
C LEU A 81 -6.94 0.48 1.80
N THR A 82 -7.08 -0.45 2.72
CA THR A 82 -6.68 -0.27 4.11
C THR A 82 -5.65 -1.33 4.43
N THR A 83 -4.48 -0.90 4.87
CA THR A 83 -3.35 -1.79 5.08
C THR A 83 -2.81 -1.64 6.47
N ALA A 84 -2.69 -2.75 7.18
CA ALA A 84 -2.01 -2.81 8.46
C ALA A 84 -0.60 -3.32 8.22
N VAL A 85 0.36 -2.66 8.84
CA VAL A 85 1.78 -2.97 8.67
C VAL A 85 2.37 -3.22 10.04
N ASP A 86 3.00 -4.37 10.21
CA ASP A 86 3.77 -4.70 11.41
C ASP A 86 5.24 -4.61 11.03
N THR A 87 5.92 -3.58 11.49
CA THR A 87 7.31 -3.36 11.11
C THR A 87 8.27 -4.31 11.80
N LYS A 88 7.83 -4.91 12.90
CA LYS A 88 8.67 -5.85 13.63
C LYS A 88 8.77 -7.18 12.91
N THR A 89 7.65 -7.67 12.37
CA THR A 89 7.62 -8.96 11.69
C THR A 89 7.59 -8.83 10.18
N GLY A 90 7.23 -7.65 9.67
CA GLY A 90 7.04 -7.45 8.25
C GLY A 90 5.68 -7.90 7.75
N ALA A 91 4.77 -8.24 8.64
CA ALA A 91 3.46 -8.72 8.22
C ALA A 91 2.62 -7.59 7.63
N ILE A 92 1.93 -7.89 6.54
CA ILE A 92 1.04 -6.97 5.86
C ILE A 92 -0.33 -7.62 5.78
N VAL A 93 -1.36 -6.85 6.12
CA VAL A 93 -2.74 -7.26 5.91
C VAL A 93 -3.46 -6.09 5.27
N SER A 94 -4.02 -6.31 4.10
CA SER A 94 -4.74 -5.28 3.37
C SER A 94 -6.17 -5.69 3.14
N PHE A 95 -7.07 -4.73 3.23
CA PHE A 95 -8.46 -4.89 2.83
C PHE A 95 -8.73 -3.95 1.68
N ALA A 96 -9.26 -4.50 0.60
CA ALA A 96 -9.72 -3.70 -0.52
C ALA A 96 -11.24 -3.77 -0.56
N SER A 97 -11.87 -2.62 -0.52
CA SER A 97 -13.34 -2.59 -0.45
C SER A 97 -13.89 -1.50 -1.35
N ASN A 98 -15.07 -1.76 -1.85
CA ASN A 98 -15.88 -0.73 -2.47
C ASN A 98 -17.30 -0.91 -1.95
N GLU A 99 -18.26 -0.26 -2.57
CA GLU A 99 -19.61 -0.30 -2.02
C GLU A 99 -20.26 -1.69 -2.09
N LYS A 100 -19.65 -2.61 -2.85
CA LYS A 100 -20.25 -3.93 -3.04
C LYS A 100 -19.34 -5.09 -2.69
N GLN A 101 -18.04 -4.85 -2.56
CA GLN A 101 -17.08 -5.94 -2.43
C GLN A 101 -16.09 -5.64 -1.33
N LEU A 102 -15.64 -6.69 -0.69
CA LEU A 102 -14.60 -6.63 0.32
C LEU A 102 -13.71 -7.83 0.15
N SER A 103 -12.41 -7.60 0.01
CA SER A 103 -11.45 -8.68 -0.09
C SER A 103 -10.32 -8.44 0.89
N LYS A 104 -9.70 -9.52 1.33
CA LYS A 104 -8.58 -9.49 2.25
C LYS A 104 -7.35 -10.09 1.58
N HIS A 105 -6.22 -9.47 1.82
CA HIS A 105 -4.95 -9.90 1.25
C HIS A 105 -3.92 -9.88 2.35
N ARG A 106 -3.17 -10.96 2.50
CA ARG A 106 -2.05 -10.99 3.43
C ARG A 106 -0.76 -11.01 2.67
N GLY A 107 0.26 -10.43 3.25
CA GLY A 107 1.54 -10.36 2.58
C GLY A 107 2.66 -10.01 3.52
N LYS A 108 3.77 -9.61 2.93
CA LYS A 108 4.99 -9.31 3.67
C LYS A 108 5.63 -8.06 3.13
N LEU A 109 6.15 -7.27 4.04
CA LEU A 109 6.99 -6.13 3.70
C LEU A 109 8.32 -6.66 3.18
N VAL A 110 8.71 -6.25 1.99
CA VAL A 110 9.95 -6.74 1.39
C VAL A 110 10.99 -5.65 1.21
N GLY A 111 10.66 -4.41 1.52
CA GLY A 111 11.62 -3.34 1.49
C GLY A 111 11.01 -2.04 1.95
N ALA A 112 11.86 -1.16 2.49
CA ALA A 112 11.45 0.17 2.90
C ALA A 112 12.64 1.09 2.79
N LYS A 113 12.37 2.33 2.36
CA LYS A 113 13.39 3.37 2.23
C LYS A 113 12.82 4.69 2.71
N THR A 114 13.71 5.53 3.13
CA THR A 114 13.36 6.92 3.43
C THR A 114 13.94 7.85 2.40
#